data_d0a013c8b511f6026bec27b97d2380e1
#
_entry.id   d0a013c8b511f6026bec27b97d2380e1
#
_cell.length_a   1.000
_cell.length_b   1.000
_cell.length_c   1.000
_cell.angle_alpha   90.00
_cell.angle_beta   90.00
_cell.angle_gamma   90.00
#
_symmetry.space_group_name_H-M   'P 1'
#
loop_
_entity.id
_entity.type
_entity.pdbx_description
1 polymer ?
#
loop_
_entity_poly.entity_id
_entity_poly.type
_entity_poly.pdbx_seq_one_letter_code
_entity_poly.pdbx_strand_id
1 'polypeptide(L)'
;MKKILLFQMNGIAYDSTRFFSSCLGKALENAGIEVSWFDFQRQTMKDLEALCGQSFDAVIDYNSKLPGAVLDDGTPFLNHIQAPFYNYILDHPVYHHANLSVLLENYHVICIDDDHNKYISKWYPHIKSVHTLSVGAAKAENA
;
A
#
# COMPACT_ATOMS: atom_id res chain seq x y z
N MET A 1 -2.00 -20.10 6.92
CA MET A 1 -1.33 -19.44 5.77
C MET A 1 -1.60 -17.94 5.86
N LYS A 2 -0.56 -17.11 5.72
CA LYS A 2 -0.75 -15.66 5.70
C LYS A 2 -1.37 -15.22 4.39
N LYS A 3 -2.26 -14.24 4.48
CA LYS A 3 -2.99 -13.70 3.34
C LYS A 3 -2.77 -12.19 3.27
N ILE A 4 -2.27 -11.73 2.13
CA ILE A 4 -1.97 -10.31 1.89
C ILE A 4 -2.79 -9.82 0.70
N LEU A 5 -3.39 -8.64 0.85
CA LEU A 5 -4.07 -7.94 -0.23
C LEU A 5 -3.12 -6.91 -0.84
N LEU A 6 -2.89 -7.01 -2.14
CA LEU A 6 -2.12 -6.04 -2.91
C LEU A 6 -3.03 -5.28 -3.87
N PHE A 7 -2.90 -3.96 -3.86
CA PHE A 7 -3.58 -3.11 -4.83
C PHE A 7 -2.69 -2.85 -6.03
N GLN A 8 -3.30 -2.78 -7.21
CA GLN A 8 -2.65 -2.35 -8.44
C GLN A 8 -3.41 -1.17 -9.02
N MET A 9 -2.73 -0.04 -9.13
CA MET A 9 -3.27 1.15 -9.79
C MET A 9 -2.59 1.36 -11.14
N ASN A 10 -3.29 2.03 -12.03
CA ASN A 10 -2.67 2.56 -13.24
C ASN A 10 -1.75 3.69 -12.85
N GLY A 11 -0.46 3.47 -12.97
CA GLY A 11 0.51 4.54 -12.84
C GLY A 11 0.38 5.51 -14.02
N ILE A 12 0.42 6.80 -13.71
CA ILE A 12 0.44 7.84 -14.74
C ILE A 12 1.76 7.81 -15.50
N ALA A 13 2.82 7.30 -14.90
CA ALA A 13 4.15 7.26 -15.49
C ALA A 13 4.65 5.83 -15.59
N TYR A 14 4.60 5.25 -16.78
CA TYR A 14 5.27 4.01 -17.16
C TYR A 14 4.85 2.76 -16.37
N ASP A 15 3.72 2.76 -15.70
CA ASP A 15 3.22 1.64 -14.89
C ASP A 15 4.25 1.10 -13.86
N SER A 16 5.14 1.96 -13.39
CA SER A 16 6.20 1.54 -12.46
C SER A 16 5.64 0.95 -11.15
N THR A 17 4.56 1.53 -10.63
CA THR A 17 3.92 1.01 -9.42
C THR A 17 3.32 -0.37 -9.65
N ARG A 18 2.74 -0.61 -10.82
CA ARG A 18 2.23 -1.94 -11.21
C ARG A 18 3.38 -2.95 -11.30
N PHE A 19 4.50 -2.56 -11.88
CA PHE A 19 5.68 -3.42 -11.95
C PHE A 19 6.17 -3.81 -10.55
N PHE A 20 6.34 -2.83 -9.65
CA PHE A 20 6.80 -3.09 -8.29
C PHE A 20 5.81 -3.95 -7.50
N SER A 21 4.51 -3.69 -7.61
CA SER A 21 3.51 -4.51 -6.92
C SER A 21 3.51 -5.95 -7.44
N SER A 22 3.69 -6.14 -8.75
CA SER A 22 3.79 -7.48 -9.34
C SER A 22 5.02 -8.23 -8.84
N CYS A 23 6.16 -7.55 -8.73
CA CYS A 23 7.38 -8.15 -8.20
C CYS A 23 7.22 -8.53 -6.72
N LEU A 24 6.61 -7.66 -5.94
CA LEU A 24 6.35 -7.93 -4.52
C LEU A 24 5.40 -9.13 -4.36
N GLY A 25 4.31 -9.14 -5.12
CA GLY A 25 3.35 -10.24 -5.09
C GLY A 25 3.99 -11.58 -5.40
N LYS A 26 4.82 -11.62 -6.44
CA LYS A 26 5.54 -12.83 -6.83
C LYS A 26 6.50 -13.29 -5.73
N ALA A 27 7.22 -12.35 -5.11
CA ALA A 27 8.12 -12.68 -4.01
C ALA A 27 7.36 -13.24 -2.81
N LEU A 28 6.20 -12.66 -2.48
CA LEU A 28 5.35 -13.14 -1.39
C LEU A 28 4.81 -14.54 -1.68
N GLU A 29 4.34 -14.79 -2.89
CA GLU A 29 3.85 -16.12 -3.29
C GLU A 29 4.98 -17.15 -3.23
N ASN A 30 6.19 -16.81 -3.66
CA ASN A 30 7.36 -17.68 -3.56
C ASN A 30 7.74 -17.98 -2.10
N ALA A 31 7.39 -17.11 -1.17
CA ALA A 31 7.57 -17.32 0.27
C ALA A 31 6.42 -18.11 0.92
N GLY A 32 5.45 -18.58 0.15
CA GLY A 32 4.32 -19.34 0.65
C GLY A 32 3.16 -18.51 1.19
N ILE A 33 3.11 -17.23 0.84
CA ILE A 33 2.05 -16.32 1.26
C ILE A 33 0.97 -16.25 0.18
N GLU A 34 -0.29 -16.35 0.58
CA GLU A 34 -1.43 -16.16 -0.33
C GLU A 34 -1.57 -14.67 -0.65
N VAL A 35 -1.56 -14.32 -1.93
CA VAL A 35 -1.73 -12.94 -2.40
C VAL A 35 -3.09 -12.80 -3.06
N SER A 36 -3.90 -11.86 -2.55
CA SER A 36 -5.12 -11.41 -3.20
C SER A 36 -4.84 -10.09 -3.90
N TRP A 37 -5.40 -9.93 -5.09
CA TRP A 37 -5.16 -8.76 -5.93
C TRP A 37 -6.42 -7.93 -6.07
N PHE A 38 -6.27 -6.61 -6.02
CA PHE A 38 -7.30 -5.68 -6.46
C PHE A 38 -6.71 -4.77 -7.55
N ASP A 39 -7.24 -4.88 -8.75
CA ASP A 39 -6.76 -4.13 -9.91
C ASP A 39 -7.79 -3.06 -10.29
N PHE A 40 -7.43 -1.79 -10.09
CA PHE A 40 -8.32 -0.66 -10.39
C PHE A 40 -8.65 -0.52 -11.89
N GLN A 41 -7.90 -1.18 -12.77
CA GLN A 41 -8.25 -1.21 -14.20
C GLN A 41 -9.41 -2.14 -14.51
N ARG A 42 -9.54 -3.21 -13.73
CA ARG A 42 -10.48 -4.32 -14.02
C ARG A 42 -11.66 -4.36 -13.07
N GLN A 43 -11.53 -3.75 -11.90
CA GLN A 43 -12.52 -3.84 -10.84
C GLN A 43 -13.14 -2.48 -10.57
N THR A 44 -14.38 -2.49 -10.09
CA THR A 44 -15.22 -1.31 -9.90
C THR A 44 -15.21 -0.83 -8.45
N MET A 45 -15.84 0.32 -8.19
CA MET A 45 -16.07 0.79 -6.83
C MET A 45 -16.92 -0.18 -6.01
N LYS A 46 -17.82 -0.92 -6.65
CA LYS A 46 -18.59 -1.98 -5.99
C LYS A 46 -17.69 -3.09 -5.49
N ASP A 47 -16.72 -3.48 -6.31
CA ASP A 47 -15.73 -4.51 -5.92
C ASP A 47 -14.88 -4.03 -4.76
N LEU A 48 -14.55 -2.72 -4.73
CA LEU A 48 -13.79 -2.12 -3.62
C LEU A 48 -14.62 -2.16 -2.33
N GLU A 49 -15.88 -1.78 -2.38
CA GLU A 49 -16.78 -1.82 -1.22
C GLU A 49 -16.97 -3.24 -0.69
N ALA A 50 -16.91 -4.25 -1.57
CA ALA A 50 -17.02 -5.64 -1.18
C ALA A 50 -15.85 -6.13 -0.30
N LEU A 51 -14.75 -5.39 -0.24
CA LEU A 51 -13.63 -5.68 0.66
C LEU A 51 -13.92 -5.31 2.11
N CYS A 52 -14.93 -4.47 2.36
CA CYS A 52 -15.30 -4.08 3.71
C CYS A 52 -15.72 -5.32 4.52
N GLY A 53 -15.18 -5.44 5.73
CA GLY A 53 -15.45 -6.57 6.61
C GLY A 53 -14.54 -7.79 6.36
N GLN A 54 -13.76 -7.80 5.28
CA GLN A 54 -12.81 -8.89 5.06
C GLN A 54 -11.54 -8.69 5.88
N SER A 55 -10.89 -9.80 6.21
CA SER A 55 -9.67 -9.83 7.01
C SER A 55 -8.47 -10.25 6.18
N PHE A 56 -7.35 -9.56 6.39
CA PHE A 56 -6.06 -9.91 5.79
C PHE A 56 -4.97 -9.73 6.85
N ASP A 57 -3.84 -10.38 6.66
CA ASP A 57 -2.67 -10.18 7.52
C ASP A 57 -1.99 -8.83 7.24
N ALA A 58 -2.11 -8.35 6.01
CA ALA A 58 -1.68 -7.01 5.63
C ALA A 58 -2.36 -6.58 4.33
N VAL A 59 -2.47 -5.28 4.15
CA VAL A 59 -2.91 -4.63 2.91
C VAL A 59 -1.79 -3.69 2.48
N ILE A 60 -1.32 -3.81 1.25
CA ILE A 60 -0.20 -3.02 0.74
C ILE A 60 -0.59 -2.34 -0.56
N ASP A 61 -0.24 -1.06 -0.68
CA ASP A 61 -0.38 -0.30 -1.90
C ASP A 61 0.82 0.65 -2.06
N TYR A 62 1.21 0.90 -3.30
CA TYR A 62 2.33 1.79 -3.61
C TYR A 62 1.83 3.20 -3.87
N ASN A 63 2.48 4.21 -3.26
CA ASN A 63 2.10 5.62 -3.42
C ASN A 63 0.59 5.82 -3.30
N SER A 64 0.01 5.25 -2.27
CA SER A 64 -1.43 5.06 -2.17
C SER A 64 -2.20 6.35 -1.94
N LYS A 65 -3.30 6.48 -2.66
CA LYS A 65 -4.33 7.49 -2.42
C LYS A 65 -5.51 6.93 -1.61
N LEU A 66 -5.47 5.64 -1.28
CA LEU A 66 -6.53 4.98 -0.52
C LEU A 66 -6.76 5.58 0.88
N PRO A 67 -5.74 6.10 1.59
CA PRO A 67 -6.01 6.73 2.88
C PRO A 67 -7.07 7.84 2.81
N GLY A 68 -7.12 8.57 1.71
CA GLY A 68 -8.12 9.63 1.51
C GLY A 68 -9.48 9.12 1.04
N ALA A 69 -9.63 7.84 0.72
CA ALA A 69 -10.90 7.27 0.28
C ALA A 69 -11.86 7.12 1.46
N VAL A 70 -13.08 7.62 1.31
CA VAL A 70 -14.10 7.58 2.35
C VAL A 70 -15.35 6.88 1.84
N LEU A 71 -16.10 6.26 2.75
CA LEU A 71 -17.42 5.71 2.46
C LEU A 71 -18.48 6.81 2.52
N ASP A 72 -19.72 6.47 2.18
CA ASP A 72 -20.84 7.42 2.15
C ASP A 72 -21.07 8.11 3.49
N ASP A 73 -20.73 7.46 4.60
CA ASP A 73 -20.82 8.01 5.95
C ASP A 73 -19.64 8.92 6.34
N GLY A 74 -18.67 9.09 5.44
CA GLY A 74 -17.48 9.92 5.67
C GLY A 74 -16.35 9.24 6.41
N THR A 75 -16.48 7.95 6.76
CA THR A 75 -15.40 7.20 7.43
C THR A 75 -14.40 6.67 6.43
N PRO A 76 -13.11 6.57 6.81
CA PRO A 76 -12.10 6.04 5.90
C PRO A 76 -12.40 4.60 5.48
N PHE A 77 -12.33 4.34 4.18
CA PHE A 77 -12.54 3.01 3.63
C PHE A 77 -11.61 1.97 4.26
N LEU A 78 -10.33 2.32 4.43
CA LEU A 78 -9.32 1.39 4.96
C LEU A 78 -9.59 0.94 6.39
N ASN A 79 -10.33 1.72 7.18
CA ASN A 79 -10.72 1.31 8.54
C ASN A 79 -11.76 0.18 8.53
N HIS A 80 -12.40 -0.10 7.40
CA HIS A 80 -13.40 -1.15 7.26
C HIS A 80 -12.81 -2.47 6.79
N ILE A 81 -11.54 -2.50 6.41
CA ILE A 81 -10.81 -3.75 6.15
C ILE A 81 -10.09 -4.15 7.43
N GLN A 82 -10.28 -5.38 7.87
CA GLN A 82 -9.64 -5.87 9.10
C GLN A 82 -8.19 -6.30 8.81
N ALA A 83 -7.31 -5.31 8.70
CA ALA A 83 -5.90 -5.55 8.40
C ALA A 83 -5.07 -4.29 8.65
N PRO A 84 -3.78 -4.42 9.00
CA PRO A 84 -2.85 -3.30 8.95
C PRO A 84 -2.64 -2.86 7.50
N PHE A 85 -2.67 -1.55 7.28
CA PHE A 85 -2.43 -0.97 5.97
C PHE A 85 -1.02 -0.42 5.87
N TYR A 86 -0.30 -0.83 4.83
CA TYR A 86 1.06 -0.37 4.53
C TYR A 86 1.04 0.45 3.24
N ASN A 87 1.40 1.72 3.35
CA ASN A 87 1.59 2.58 2.20
C ASN A 87 3.08 2.58 1.84
N TYR A 88 3.42 2.00 0.69
CA TYR A 88 4.81 1.94 0.23
C TYR A 88 5.11 3.17 -0.62
N ILE A 89 5.81 4.13 -0.02
CA ILE A 89 6.09 5.43 -0.63
C ILE A 89 7.41 5.33 -1.41
N LEU A 90 7.32 5.51 -2.72
CA LEU A 90 8.48 5.43 -3.63
C LEU A 90 9.14 6.79 -3.86
N ASP A 91 8.37 7.88 -3.67
CA ASP A 91 8.86 9.24 -3.86
C ASP A 91 9.13 9.90 -2.51
N HIS A 92 9.61 11.15 -2.52
CA HIS A 92 9.77 11.90 -1.29
C HIS A 92 8.40 12.06 -0.59
N PRO A 93 8.33 11.85 0.73
CA PRO A 93 7.06 11.91 1.47
C PRO A 93 6.30 13.23 1.33
N VAL A 94 6.97 14.33 1.03
CA VAL A 94 6.31 15.63 0.85
C VAL A 94 5.23 15.59 -0.24
N TYR A 95 5.41 14.77 -1.26
CA TYR A 95 4.43 14.62 -2.34
C TYR A 95 3.19 13.83 -1.93
N HIS A 96 3.23 13.19 -0.77
CA HIS A 96 2.16 12.34 -0.26
C HIS A 96 1.53 12.89 1.02
N HIS A 97 1.73 14.19 1.29
CA HIS A 97 1.28 14.82 2.53
C HIS A 97 -0.20 14.58 2.81
N ALA A 98 -1.06 14.76 1.80
CA ALA A 98 -2.50 14.60 1.98
C ALA A 98 -2.86 13.18 2.47
N ASN A 99 -2.25 12.16 1.87
CA ASN A 99 -2.53 10.77 2.22
C ASN A 99 -1.83 10.32 3.50
N LEU A 100 -0.64 10.86 3.78
CA LEU A 100 0.07 10.54 5.03
C LEU A 100 -0.57 11.20 6.24
N SER A 101 -1.27 12.31 6.05
CA SER A 101 -1.94 13.05 7.13
C SER A 101 -3.25 12.44 7.58
N VAL A 102 -3.80 11.49 6.85
CA VAL A 102 -5.07 10.85 7.21
C VAL A 102 -4.89 10.00 8.46
N LEU A 103 -5.83 10.12 9.40
CA LEU A 103 -5.83 9.35 10.64
C LEU A 103 -6.55 8.03 10.42
N LEU A 104 -5.78 6.97 10.17
CA LEU A 104 -6.31 5.61 10.07
C LEU A 104 -6.03 4.85 11.35
N GLU A 105 -6.88 3.85 11.66
CA GLU A 105 -6.75 3.06 12.88
C GLU A 105 -5.47 2.21 12.90
N ASN A 106 -5.02 1.74 11.74
CA ASN A 106 -3.87 0.84 11.65
C ASN A 106 -3.01 1.20 10.43
N TYR A 107 -2.35 2.35 10.50
CA TYR A 107 -1.58 2.93 9.39
C TYR A 107 -0.08 2.71 9.59
N HIS A 108 0.53 2.06 8.60
CA HIS A 108 1.97 1.85 8.53
C HIS A 108 2.51 2.37 7.21
N VAL A 109 3.78 2.72 7.18
CA VAL A 109 4.43 3.22 5.97
C VAL A 109 5.74 2.45 5.74
N ILE A 110 6.00 2.17 4.48
CA ILE A 110 7.29 1.67 4.01
C ILE A 110 7.88 2.77 3.12
N CYS A 111 9.13 3.11 3.32
CA CYS A 111 9.84 4.11 2.52
C CYS A 111 11.16 3.57 2.02
N ILE A 112 11.82 4.28 1.09
CA ILE A 112 12.96 3.74 0.36
C ILE A 112 14.30 4.09 0.96
N ASP A 113 14.38 5.05 1.88
CA ASP A 113 15.63 5.41 2.55
C ASP A 113 15.42 5.95 3.97
N ASP A 114 16.52 6.09 4.70
CA ASP A 114 16.48 6.51 6.10
C ASP A 114 16.09 7.98 6.28
N ASP A 115 16.40 8.84 5.33
CA ASP A 115 16.01 10.25 5.40
C ASP A 115 14.49 10.40 5.28
N HIS A 116 13.88 9.63 4.40
CA HIS A 116 12.41 9.56 4.29
C HIS A 116 11.79 9.04 5.58
N ASN A 117 12.40 8.02 6.17
CA ASN A 117 11.93 7.44 7.44
C ASN A 117 11.93 8.50 8.55
N LYS A 118 13.02 9.24 8.70
CA LYS A 118 13.13 10.31 9.69
C LYS A 118 12.08 11.40 9.45
N TYR A 119 11.88 11.78 8.19
CA TYR A 119 10.89 12.78 7.81
C TYR A 119 9.47 12.33 8.21
N ILE A 120 9.09 11.11 7.84
CA ILE A 120 7.76 10.56 8.13
C ILE A 120 7.55 10.43 9.63
N SER A 121 8.53 9.90 10.36
CA SER A 121 8.45 9.71 11.79
C SER A 121 8.30 11.02 12.55
N LYS A 122 8.92 12.09 12.06
CA LYS A 122 8.85 13.42 12.66
C LYS A 122 7.51 14.12 12.40
N TRP A 123 7.06 14.10 11.15
CA TRP A 123 5.92 14.92 10.71
C TRP A 123 4.57 14.21 10.77
N TYR A 124 4.58 12.86 10.85
CA TYR A 124 3.37 12.04 10.88
C TYR A 124 3.39 11.06 12.06
N PRO A 125 3.38 11.58 13.30
CA PRO A 125 3.54 10.73 14.51
C PRO A 125 2.36 9.77 14.74
N HIS A 126 1.23 9.96 14.06
CA HIS A 126 0.08 9.06 14.14
C HIS A 126 0.30 7.73 13.41
N ILE A 127 1.30 7.66 12.53
CA ILE A 127 1.63 6.42 11.81
C ILE A 127 2.28 5.45 12.78
N LYS A 128 1.75 4.23 12.88
CA LYS A 128 2.14 3.24 13.89
C LYS A 128 3.56 2.72 13.70
N SER A 129 4.00 2.54 12.46
CA SER A 129 5.37 2.13 12.17
C SER A 129 5.82 2.67 10.81
N VAL A 130 7.11 2.95 10.73
CA VAL A 130 7.74 3.38 9.47
C VAL A 130 8.94 2.46 9.24
N HIS A 131 8.95 1.78 8.11
CA HIS A 131 10.00 0.84 7.74
C HIS A 131 10.76 1.35 6.54
N THR A 132 12.07 1.18 6.55
CA THR A 132 12.91 1.47 5.39
C THR A 132 13.19 0.18 4.64
N LEU A 133 12.80 0.15 3.38
CA LEU A 133 13.03 -1.00 2.51
C LEU A 133 13.32 -0.48 1.11
N SER A 134 14.55 -0.59 0.66
CA SER A 134 14.91 -0.18 -0.70
C SER A 134 14.15 -1.04 -1.70
N VAL A 135 13.77 -0.42 -2.82
CA VAL A 135 12.97 -1.12 -3.84
C VAL A 135 13.74 -2.31 -4.44
N GLY A 136 15.05 -2.24 -4.41
CA GLY A 136 15.90 -3.28 -4.99
C GLY A 136 15.72 -3.39 -6.50
N ALA A 137 16.77 -3.76 -7.21
CA ALA A 137 16.63 -4.11 -8.61
C ALA A 137 15.94 -5.47 -8.70
N ALA A 138 14.78 -5.51 -9.35
CA ALA A 138 14.20 -6.79 -9.72
C ALA A 138 15.21 -7.54 -10.57
N LYS A 139 15.55 -8.77 -10.19
CA LYS A 139 16.44 -9.59 -11.00
C LYS A 139 15.77 -9.80 -12.34
N ALA A 140 16.34 -9.26 -13.40
CA ALA A 140 15.81 -9.49 -14.72
C ALA A 140 15.91 -10.99 -15.00
N GLU A 141 14.80 -11.60 -15.38
CA GLU A 141 14.74 -13.05 -15.61
C GLU A 141 15.71 -13.50 -16.71
N ASN A 142 16.19 -12.56 -17.51
CA ASN A 142 17.06 -12.82 -18.66
C ASN A 142 18.40 -12.08 -18.56
N ALA A 143 18.79 -11.62 -17.41
CA ALA A 143 20.10 -10.99 -17.25
C ALA A 143 21.11 -11.98 -16.72
#